data_fecb049f95f20cf0e5070261b5bab6aa
#
_entry.id   fecb049f95f20cf0e5070261b5bab6aa
#
_cell.length_a   1.000
_cell.length_b   1.000
_cell.length_c   1.000
_cell.angle_alpha   90.00
_cell.angle_beta   90.00
_cell.angle_gamma   90.00
#
_symmetry.space_group_name_H-M   'P 1'
#
loop_
_entity.id
_entity.type
_entity.pdbx_description
1 polymer ?
#
loop_
_entity_poly.entity_id
_entity_poly.type
_entity_poly.pdbx_seq_one_letter_code
_entity_poly.pdbx_strand_id
1 'polypeptide(L)'
;MEILYFDCYILIVKDSNISLDIYNCNLDESIKYIGLDVHKETIAVSVARGRSDEVRYLGEIANTADAIAKLVRQLAKDEVTLSFCYEAGPCGYGVYRQLQGLKQDCMVVAPSLIPRKAGDRVKTDRRDSLSLARLHRAGELTAVWVPDAEHEALRDLVRAREDMKHLQRQAKQ
;
A
#
# COMPACT_ATOMS: atom_id res chain seq x y z
N MET A 1 34.96 6.88 -3.63
CA MET A 1 33.96 6.06 -2.93
C MET A 1 32.75 5.98 -3.85
N GLU A 2 32.60 4.88 -4.57
CA GLU A 2 31.45 4.60 -5.42
C GLU A 2 30.56 3.59 -4.71
N ILE A 3 29.27 3.86 -4.70
CA ILE A 3 28.25 2.99 -4.10
C ILE A 3 27.40 2.45 -5.25
N LEU A 4 27.51 1.16 -5.50
CA LEU A 4 26.70 0.47 -6.51
C LEU A 4 25.60 -0.34 -5.79
N TYR A 5 24.36 -0.13 -6.19
CA TYR A 5 23.18 -0.84 -5.67
C TYR A 5 22.84 -1.99 -6.62
N PHE A 6 22.92 -3.22 -6.13
CA PHE A 6 22.36 -4.40 -6.78
C PHE A 6 21.33 -5.04 -5.87
N ASP A 7 20.25 -5.48 -6.41
CA ASP A 7 19.01 -6.07 -5.85
C ASP A 7 18.97 -6.63 -4.41
N CYS A 8 20.02 -6.73 -3.68
CA CYS A 8 20.15 -7.12 -2.26
C CYS A 8 21.56 -6.86 -1.71
N TYR A 9 22.44 -6.18 -2.49
CA TYR A 9 23.82 -5.99 -2.11
C TYR A 9 24.24 -4.54 -2.31
N ILE A 10 24.87 -3.95 -1.31
CA ILE A 10 25.56 -2.65 -1.45
C ILE A 10 27.05 -2.95 -1.56
N LEU A 11 27.62 -2.63 -2.70
CA LEU A 11 29.04 -2.78 -2.95
C LEU A 11 29.70 -1.43 -2.64
N ILE A 12 30.48 -1.37 -1.57
CA ILE A 12 31.28 -0.19 -1.23
C ILE A 12 32.71 -0.40 -1.71
N VAL A 13 33.11 0.36 -2.71
CA VAL A 13 34.50 0.37 -3.19
C VAL A 13 35.24 1.47 -2.46
N LYS A 14 36.14 1.11 -1.54
CA LYS A 14 37.12 2.00 -0.93
C LYS A 14 38.52 1.59 -1.35
N ASP A 15 39.22 2.51 -1.99
CA ASP A 15 40.69 2.48 -2.20
C ASP A 15 41.26 1.08 -2.44
N SER A 16 40.96 0.49 -3.61
CA SER A 16 41.54 -0.79 -4.10
C SER A 16 41.20 -2.05 -3.28
N ASN A 17 40.39 -1.96 -2.24
CA ASN A 17 39.85 -3.10 -1.52
C ASN A 17 38.32 -3.18 -1.71
N ILE A 18 37.88 -4.26 -2.35
CA ILE A 18 36.46 -4.60 -2.46
C ILE A 18 36.07 -5.34 -1.18
N SER A 19 35.46 -4.65 -0.22
CA SER A 19 34.79 -5.34 0.88
C SER A 19 33.34 -5.58 0.46
N LEU A 20 32.99 -6.85 0.32
CA LEU A 20 31.60 -7.26 0.19
C LEU A 20 30.98 -7.19 1.59
N ASP A 21 30.55 -6.02 2.00
CA ASP A 21 29.67 -5.92 3.14
C ASP A 21 28.30 -6.41 2.67
N ILE A 22 28.02 -7.67 2.99
CA ILE A 22 26.69 -8.22 2.93
C ILE A 22 25.87 -7.42 3.98
N TYR A 23 25.44 -6.23 3.61
CA TYR A 23 24.26 -5.68 4.25
C TYR A 23 23.14 -6.62 3.80
N ASN A 24 22.96 -7.71 4.58
CA ASN A 24 21.66 -8.34 4.65
C ASN A 24 20.66 -7.19 4.49
N CYS A 25 19.83 -7.20 3.46
CA CYS A 25 18.62 -6.41 3.52
C CYS A 25 17.86 -6.99 4.71
N ASN A 26 18.26 -6.46 5.86
CA ASN A 26 17.55 -6.69 7.09
C ASN A 26 16.16 -6.16 6.81
N LEU A 27 15.23 -7.09 6.57
CA LEU A 27 13.82 -6.84 6.81
C LEU A 27 13.82 -6.27 8.23
N ASP A 28 13.83 -4.94 8.28
CA ASP A 28 14.12 -4.20 9.48
C ASP A 28 13.00 -4.51 10.47
N GLU A 29 13.33 -5.09 11.63
CA GLU A 29 12.35 -5.35 12.68
C GLU A 29 11.65 -4.06 13.11
N SER A 30 12.26 -2.91 12.81
CA SER A 30 11.69 -1.60 13.07
C SER A 30 10.56 -1.21 12.10
N ILE A 31 10.30 -1.99 11.05
CA ILE A 31 9.24 -1.68 10.08
C ILE A 31 8.03 -2.60 10.28
N LYS A 32 6.85 -1.99 10.37
CA LYS A 32 5.55 -2.66 10.27
C LYS A 32 4.95 -2.36 8.90
N TYR A 33 4.63 -3.41 8.14
CA TYR A 33 3.94 -3.34 6.86
C TYR A 33 2.45 -3.55 7.06
N ILE A 34 1.65 -2.56 6.73
CA ILE A 34 0.22 -2.56 7.02
C ILE A 34 -0.58 -2.65 5.71
N GLY A 35 -1.33 -3.75 5.56
CA GLY A 35 -2.28 -3.92 4.46
C GLY A 35 -3.67 -3.49 4.89
N LEU A 36 -4.27 -2.61 4.10
CA LEU A 36 -5.62 -2.09 4.30
C LEU A 36 -6.52 -2.56 3.16
N ASP A 37 -7.64 -3.19 3.48
CA ASP A 37 -8.73 -3.40 2.52
C ASP A 37 -9.80 -2.35 2.80
N VAL A 38 -9.90 -1.37 1.89
CA VAL A 38 -10.64 -0.11 2.10
C VAL A 38 -12.01 -0.20 1.46
N HIS A 39 -13.05 -0.18 2.29
CA HIS A 39 -14.44 -0.05 1.89
C HIS A 39 -15.01 1.33 2.27
N LYS A 40 -16.22 1.62 1.79
CA LYS A 40 -16.86 2.91 2.03
C LYS A 40 -17.00 3.24 3.52
N GLU A 41 -17.44 2.26 4.32
CA GLU A 41 -17.75 2.45 5.75
C GLU A 41 -16.68 1.86 6.67
N THR A 42 -15.93 0.86 6.21
CA THR A 42 -14.97 0.10 7.02
C THR A 42 -13.64 -0.09 6.31
N ILE A 43 -12.62 -0.37 7.09
CA ILE A 43 -11.28 -0.74 6.62
C ILE A 43 -10.84 -1.97 7.41
N ALA A 44 -10.59 -3.09 6.71
CA ALA A 44 -9.96 -4.25 7.31
C ALA A 44 -8.44 -4.05 7.38
N VAL A 45 -7.85 -4.33 8.54
CA VAL A 45 -6.45 -4.01 8.83
C VAL A 45 -5.67 -5.27 9.16
N SER A 46 -4.53 -5.45 8.49
CA SER A 46 -3.57 -6.50 8.77
C SER A 46 -2.14 -5.95 8.85
N VAL A 47 -1.30 -6.57 9.67
CA VAL A 47 0.08 -6.15 9.90
C VAL A 47 1.03 -7.33 9.73
N ALA A 48 2.09 -7.11 8.97
CA ALA A 48 3.26 -7.98 8.88
C ALA A 48 4.46 -7.26 9.50
N ARG A 49 5.28 -7.97 10.29
CA ARG A 49 6.55 -7.44 10.82
C ARG A 49 7.71 -7.88 9.92
N GLY A 50 8.78 -7.08 9.88
CA GLY A 50 9.87 -7.26 8.95
C GLY A 50 10.41 -8.70 8.85
N ARG A 51 10.91 -9.31 9.92
CA ARG A 51 11.52 -10.65 9.91
C ARG A 51 10.59 -11.81 10.22
N SER A 52 9.37 -11.52 10.72
CA SER A 52 8.43 -12.57 11.10
C SER A 52 7.61 -13.02 9.89
N ASP A 53 7.50 -14.32 9.65
CA ASP A 53 6.57 -14.84 8.65
C ASP A 53 5.10 -14.66 9.04
N GLU A 54 4.87 -14.28 10.29
CA GLU A 54 3.53 -14.04 10.81
C GLU A 54 2.93 -12.75 10.22
N VAL A 55 1.74 -12.89 9.67
CA VAL A 55 0.88 -11.75 9.29
C VAL A 55 -0.36 -11.80 10.16
N ARG A 56 -0.63 -10.71 10.84
CA ARG A 56 -1.66 -10.64 11.88
C ARG A 56 -2.82 -9.77 11.42
N TYR A 57 -4.02 -10.32 11.43
CA TYR A 57 -5.25 -9.54 11.27
C TYR A 57 -5.59 -8.80 12.56
N LEU A 58 -5.77 -7.49 12.50
CA LEU A 58 -6.08 -6.66 13.66
C LEU A 58 -7.59 -6.41 13.84
N GLY A 59 -8.38 -6.71 12.81
CA GLY A 59 -9.82 -6.42 12.78
C GLY A 59 -10.18 -5.32 11.80
N GLU A 60 -11.39 -4.80 11.95
CA GLU A 60 -11.92 -3.71 11.15
C GLU A 60 -12.01 -2.42 11.96
N ILE A 61 -11.79 -1.31 11.29
CA ILE A 61 -12.00 0.03 11.82
C ILE A 61 -13.01 0.78 10.93
N ALA A 62 -13.68 1.80 11.46
CA ALA A 62 -14.47 2.70 10.64
C ALA A 62 -13.56 3.48 9.66
N ASN A 63 -14.06 3.70 8.43
CA ASN A 63 -13.35 4.53 7.45
C ASN A 63 -13.57 6.02 7.77
N THR A 64 -12.99 6.47 8.87
CA THR A 64 -13.06 7.85 9.36
C THR A 64 -11.67 8.36 9.72
N ALA A 65 -11.49 9.67 9.61
CA ALA A 65 -10.21 10.33 9.92
C ALA A 65 -9.73 10.01 11.34
N ASP A 66 -10.62 9.99 12.32
CA ASP A 66 -10.29 9.73 13.72
C ASP A 66 -9.88 8.27 13.95
N ALA A 67 -10.54 7.31 13.30
CA ALA A 67 -10.22 5.90 13.42
C ALA A 67 -8.85 5.59 12.80
N ILE A 68 -8.53 6.17 11.63
CA ILE A 68 -7.23 6.03 10.98
C ILE A 68 -6.13 6.68 11.84
N ALA A 69 -6.35 7.89 12.36
CA ALA A 69 -5.37 8.53 13.25
C ALA A 69 -5.15 7.74 14.55
N LYS A 70 -6.20 7.12 15.10
CA LYS A 70 -6.11 6.23 16.27
C LYS A 70 -5.29 4.97 15.93
N LEU A 71 -5.52 4.36 14.76
CA LEU A 71 -4.76 3.20 14.29
C LEU A 71 -3.28 3.54 14.19
N VAL A 72 -2.92 4.65 13.53
CA VAL A 72 -1.53 5.10 13.41
C VAL A 72 -0.87 5.25 14.78
N ARG A 73 -1.52 5.96 15.73
CA ARG A 73 -1.01 6.12 17.09
C ARG A 73 -0.83 4.80 17.84
N GLN A 74 -1.73 3.83 17.63
CA GLN A 74 -1.63 2.52 18.27
C GLN A 74 -0.48 1.69 17.72
N LEU A 75 -0.22 1.77 16.42
CA LEU A 75 0.84 1.00 15.76
C LEU A 75 2.23 1.61 15.95
N ALA A 76 2.31 2.93 16.13
CA ALA A 76 3.58 3.67 16.29
C ALA A 76 4.17 3.61 17.71
N LYS A 77 3.56 2.89 18.66
CA LYS A 77 3.98 2.90 20.09
C LYS A 77 5.41 2.41 20.34
N ASP A 78 5.96 1.62 19.43
CA ASP A 78 7.25 0.95 19.62
C ASP A 78 8.40 1.66 18.87
N GLU A 79 8.27 2.94 18.54
CA GLU A 79 9.24 3.70 17.71
C GLU A 79 9.56 3.04 16.37
N VAL A 80 8.58 2.36 15.80
CA VAL A 80 8.70 1.63 14.54
C VAL A 80 8.20 2.47 13.37
N THR A 81 8.83 2.29 12.22
CA THR A 81 8.36 2.86 10.96
C THR A 81 7.10 2.12 10.49
N LEU A 82 6.07 2.85 10.09
CA LEU A 82 4.85 2.29 9.56
C LEU A 82 4.82 2.51 8.05
N SER A 83 4.66 1.44 7.28
CA SER A 83 4.47 1.50 5.83
C SER A 83 3.13 0.87 5.47
N PHE A 84 2.24 1.66 4.91
CA PHE A 84 0.87 1.26 4.57
C PHE A 84 0.74 0.93 3.09
N CYS A 85 -0.17 0.01 2.76
CA CYS A 85 -0.60 -0.20 1.39
C CYS A 85 -2.08 -0.51 1.33
N TYR A 86 -2.73 -0.13 0.22
CA TYR A 86 -4.09 -0.53 -0.09
C TYR A 86 -4.35 -0.59 -1.60
N GLU A 87 -5.39 -1.36 -1.98
CA GLU A 87 -5.81 -1.50 -3.36
C GLU A 87 -6.60 -0.27 -3.82
N ALA A 88 -6.24 0.29 -4.98
CA ALA A 88 -7.00 1.36 -5.61
C ALA A 88 -8.42 0.89 -5.91
N GLY A 89 -9.41 1.62 -5.41
CA GLY A 89 -10.81 1.25 -5.52
C GLY A 89 -11.73 2.48 -5.60
N PRO A 90 -13.05 2.26 -5.53
CA PRO A 90 -14.04 3.34 -5.62
C PRO A 90 -13.96 4.35 -4.47
N CYS A 91 -13.31 4.00 -3.36
CA CYS A 91 -13.09 4.90 -2.23
C CYS A 91 -12.03 6.00 -2.50
N GLY A 92 -11.39 5.97 -3.68
CA GLY A 92 -10.43 6.97 -4.11
C GLY A 92 -9.16 7.03 -3.27
N TYR A 93 -8.59 8.22 -3.15
CA TYR A 93 -7.29 8.44 -2.51
C TYR A 93 -7.39 9.16 -1.15
N GLY A 94 -8.57 9.21 -0.54
CA GLY A 94 -8.80 9.88 0.75
C GLY A 94 -7.92 9.32 1.87
N VAL A 95 -7.84 7.99 2.00
CA VAL A 95 -7.00 7.30 2.99
C VAL A 95 -5.51 7.60 2.75
N TYR A 96 -5.06 7.58 1.49
CA TYR A 96 -3.69 7.93 1.13
C TYR A 96 -3.33 9.35 1.60
N ARG A 97 -4.16 10.34 1.24
CA ARG A 97 -3.92 11.75 1.61
C ARG A 97 -3.91 11.95 3.13
N GLN A 98 -4.79 11.24 3.83
CA GLN A 98 -4.82 11.30 5.27
C GLN A 98 -3.56 10.71 5.91
N LEU A 99 -3.09 9.55 5.46
CA LEU A 99 -1.86 8.93 5.94
C LEU A 99 -0.64 9.81 5.64
N GLN A 100 -0.57 10.41 4.44
CA GLN A 100 0.47 11.39 4.10
C GLN A 100 0.43 12.61 5.02
N GLY A 101 -0.75 13.13 5.34
CA GLY A 101 -0.94 14.22 6.32
C GLY A 101 -0.47 13.84 7.73
N LEU A 102 -0.54 12.57 8.09
CA LEU A 102 -0.01 12.01 9.33
C LEU A 102 1.49 11.64 9.24
N LYS A 103 2.16 12.00 8.13
CA LYS A 103 3.58 11.69 7.85
C LYS A 103 3.87 10.19 7.86
N GLN A 104 2.92 9.40 7.39
CA GLN A 104 3.07 7.96 7.22
C GLN A 104 3.28 7.64 5.74
N ASP A 105 4.17 6.68 5.46
CA ASP A 105 4.33 6.14 4.12
C ASP A 105 3.10 5.31 3.73
N CYS A 106 2.63 5.51 2.50
CA CYS A 106 1.47 4.79 1.98
C CYS A 106 1.61 4.54 0.49
N MET A 107 1.48 3.28 0.11
CA MET A 107 1.46 2.81 -1.28
C MET A 107 0.04 2.50 -1.72
N VAL A 108 -0.37 3.01 -2.88
CA VAL A 108 -1.61 2.59 -3.54
C VAL A 108 -1.25 1.64 -4.66
N VAL A 109 -1.95 0.52 -4.76
CA VAL A 109 -1.68 -0.57 -5.71
C VAL A 109 -2.86 -0.77 -6.65
N ALA A 110 -2.61 -0.96 -7.94
CA ALA A 110 -3.69 -1.31 -8.86
C ALA A 110 -4.13 -2.78 -8.68
N PRO A 111 -5.44 -3.07 -8.69
CA PRO A 111 -5.97 -4.44 -8.58
C PRO A 111 -5.36 -5.44 -9.56
N SER A 112 -5.08 -4.98 -10.77
CA SER A 112 -4.49 -5.80 -11.84
C SER A 112 -3.01 -6.13 -11.66
N LEU A 113 -2.32 -5.40 -10.77
CA LEU A 113 -0.89 -5.57 -10.47
C LEU A 113 -0.63 -6.37 -9.19
N ILE A 114 -1.69 -6.76 -8.46
CA ILE A 114 -1.55 -7.57 -7.25
C ILE A 114 -1.36 -9.04 -7.64
N PRO A 115 -0.24 -9.68 -7.27
CA PRO A 115 -0.03 -11.10 -7.51
C PRO A 115 -1.13 -11.96 -6.86
N ARG A 116 -1.77 -12.84 -7.63
CA ARG A 116 -2.82 -13.73 -7.13
C ARG A 116 -2.36 -15.19 -7.23
N LYS A 117 -2.58 -15.96 -6.17
CA LYS A 117 -2.32 -17.41 -6.21
C LYS A 117 -3.46 -18.11 -6.95
N ALA A 118 -3.10 -19.08 -7.82
CA ALA A 118 -4.09 -19.94 -8.45
C ALA A 118 -4.85 -20.72 -7.36
N GLY A 119 -6.19 -20.61 -7.35
CA GLY A 119 -7.04 -21.30 -6.37
C GLY A 119 -7.64 -20.42 -5.25
N ASP A 120 -7.23 -19.18 -5.11
CA ASP A 120 -7.83 -18.23 -4.14
C ASP A 120 -9.21 -17.75 -4.66
N ARG A 121 -10.22 -18.60 -4.51
CA ARG A 121 -11.59 -18.30 -5.02
C ARG A 121 -12.47 -17.56 -4.00
N VAL A 122 -12.13 -17.61 -2.72
CA VAL A 122 -12.96 -16.98 -1.67
C VAL A 122 -12.35 -15.66 -1.28
N LYS A 123 -12.92 -14.58 -1.79
CA LYS A 123 -12.58 -13.22 -1.43
C LYS A 123 -13.24 -12.86 -0.10
N THR A 124 -12.45 -12.38 0.86
CA THR A 124 -12.92 -11.78 2.13
C THR A 124 -12.00 -10.65 2.52
N ASP A 125 -12.53 -9.56 3.06
CA ASP A 125 -11.81 -8.35 3.48
C ASP A 125 -10.60 -8.70 4.39
N ARG A 126 -10.79 -9.68 5.29
CA ARG A 126 -9.71 -10.22 6.12
C ARG A 126 -8.59 -10.84 5.28
N ARG A 127 -8.89 -11.65 4.28
CA ARG A 127 -7.87 -12.30 3.43
C ARG A 127 -7.17 -11.31 2.53
N ASP A 128 -7.91 -10.33 2.02
CA ASP A 128 -7.38 -9.31 1.13
C ASP A 128 -6.39 -8.41 1.90
N SER A 129 -6.73 -7.95 3.10
CA SER A 129 -5.81 -7.18 3.95
C SER A 129 -4.57 -7.99 4.39
N LEU A 130 -4.71 -9.29 4.72
CA LEU A 130 -3.59 -10.18 5.05
C LEU A 130 -2.65 -10.38 3.84
N SER A 131 -3.22 -10.56 2.64
CA SER A 131 -2.46 -10.72 1.40
C SER A 131 -1.68 -9.44 1.08
N LEU A 132 -2.32 -8.28 1.19
CA LEU A 132 -1.68 -6.98 0.97
C LEU A 132 -0.50 -6.76 1.93
N ALA A 133 -0.68 -7.01 3.22
CA ALA A 133 0.40 -6.86 4.21
C ALA A 133 1.59 -7.79 3.91
N ARG A 134 1.31 -9.04 3.49
CA ARG A 134 2.34 -10.02 3.11
C ARG A 134 3.12 -9.60 1.89
N LEU A 135 2.41 -9.24 0.80
CA LEU A 135 3.01 -8.84 -0.46
C LEU A 135 3.78 -7.51 -0.32
N HIS A 136 3.27 -6.59 0.51
CA HIS A 136 3.95 -5.33 0.81
C HIS A 136 5.29 -5.58 1.49
N ARG A 137 5.32 -6.42 2.52
CA ARG A 137 6.55 -6.83 3.19
C ARG A 137 7.55 -7.52 2.26
N ALA A 138 7.04 -8.36 1.34
CA ALA A 138 7.87 -9.06 0.38
C ALA A 138 8.41 -8.16 -0.75
N GLY A 139 7.96 -6.89 -0.84
CA GLY A 139 8.34 -6.00 -1.94
C GLY A 139 7.72 -6.39 -3.29
N GLU A 140 6.67 -7.22 -3.29
CA GLU A 140 6.02 -7.74 -4.51
C GLU A 140 4.91 -6.82 -5.04
N LEU A 141 4.64 -5.70 -4.36
CA LEU A 141 3.63 -4.74 -4.78
C LEU A 141 4.25 -3.62 -5.62
N THR A 142 3.55 -3.23 -6.66
CA THR A 142 3.92 -2.09 -7.51
C THR A 142 3.01 -0.92 -7.22
N ALA A 143 3.63 0.20 -6.80
CA ALA A 143 2.90 1.44 -6.55
C ALA A 143 2.34 2.01 -7.85
N VAL A 144 1.12 2.55 -7.79
CA VAL A 144 0.57 3.38 -8.85
C VAL A 144 0.72 4.85 -8.51
N TRP A 145 0.85 5.67 -9.54
CA TRP A 145 0.84 7.10 -9.36
C TRP A 145 -0.50 7.58 -8.79
N VAL A 146 -0.44 8.31 -7.70
CA VAL A 146 -1.62 8.93 -7.09
C VAL A 146 -1.75 10.36 -7.62
N PRO A 147 -2.85 10.70 -8.30
CA PRO A 147 -3.05 12.04 -8.82
C PRO A 147 -3.20 13.06 -7.69
N ASP A 148 -2.74 14.27 -7.94
CA ASP A 148 -3.11 15.42 -7.12
C ASP A 148 -4.59 15.79 -7.31
N ALA A 149 -5.07 16.77 -6.56
CA ALA A 149 -6.48 17.15 -6.56
C ALA A 149 -6.94 17.69 -7.94
N GLU A 150 -6.06 18.36 -8.68
CA GLU A 150 -6.39 18.92 -10.01
C GLU A 150 -6.51 17.80 -11.04
N HIS A 151 -5.57 16.88 -11.09
CA HIS A 151 -5.61 15.72 -11.98
C HIS A 151 -6.78 14.79 -11.63
N GLU A 152 -7.12 14.63 -10.35
CA GLU A 152 -8.29 13.84 -9.94
C GLU A 152 -9.58 14.48 -10.45
N ALA A 153 -9.76 15.80 -10.25
CA ALA A 153 -10.92 16.53 -10.74
C ALA A 153 -11.05 16.44 -12.28
N LEU A 154 -9.93 16.55 -13.00
CA LEU A 154 -9.91 16.39 -14.45
C LEU A 154 -10.32 14.97 -14.88
N ARG A 155 -9.82 13.94 -14.20
CA ARG A 155 -10.22 12.53 -14.45
C ARG A 155 -11.71 12.32 -14.21
N ASP A 156 -12.25 12.89 -13.15
CA ASP A 156 -13.68 12.76 -12.81
C ASP A 156 -14.54 13.48 -13.85
N LEU A 157 -14.12 14.65 -14.33
CA LEU A 157 -14.80 15.35 -15.42
C LEU A 157 -14.80 14.53 -16.72
N VAL A 158 -13.67 13.93 -17.09
CA VAL A 158 -13.57 13.07 -18.27
C VAL A 158 -14.48 11.84 -18.15
N ARG A 159 -14.50 11.18 -16.99
CA ARG A 159 -15.38 10.03 -16.71
C ARG A 159 -16.85 10.43 -16.79
N ALA A 160 -17.24 11.52 -16.13
CA ALA A 160 -18.61 12.01 -16.17
C ALA A 160 -19.06 12.30 -17.62
N ARG A 161 -18.17 12.89 -18.44
CA ARG A 161 -18.46 13.11 -19.87
C ARG A 161 -18.67 11.79 -20.63
N GLU A 162 -17.87 10.77 -20.39
CA GLU A 162 -18.05 9.46 -21.05
C GLU A 162 -19.35 8.77 -20.60
N ASP A 163 -19.69 8.84 -19.31
CA ASP A 163 -20.95 8.33 -18.77
C ASP A 163 -22.14 9.01 -19.42
N MET A 164 -22.12 10.35 -19.54
CA MET A 164 -23.17 11.11 -20.24
C MET A 164 -23.31 10.70 -21.70
N LYS A 165 -22.20 10.49 -22.41
CA LYS A 165 -22.22 9.97 -23.79
C LYS A 165 -22.83 8.56 -23.87
N HIS A 166 -22.51 7.72 -22.92
CA HIS A 166 -23.08 6.35 -22.85
C HIS A 166 -24.60 6.40 -22.65
N LEU A 167 -25.07 7.19 -21.68
CA LEU A 167 -26.50 7.40 -21.43
C LEU A 167 -27.22 7.99 -22.66
N GLN A 168 -26.60 8.96 -23.34
CA GLN A 168 -27.17 9.54 -24.57
C GLN A 168 -27.31 8.48 -25.68
N ARG A 169 -26.35 7.58 -25.84
CA ARG A 169 -26.42 6.48 -26.83
C ARG A 169 -27.56 5.51 -26.49
N GLN A 170 -27.70 5.14 -25.19
CA GLN A 170 -28.79 4.28 -24.75
C GLN A 170 -30.16 4.91 -24.99
N ALA A 171 -30.30 6.21 -24.74
CA ALA A 171 -31.58 6.92 -24.95
C ALA A 171 -31.98 7.07 -26.44
N LYS A 172 -31.05 6.86 -27.38
CA LYS A 172 -31.30 6.93 -28.83
C LYS A 172 -31.63 5.56 -29.45
N GLN A 173 -31.49 4.48 -28.72
CA GLN A 173 -31.87 3.12 -29.14
C GLN A 173 -33.31 2.81 -28.76
#